data_ce112acc3b811530d89230b857b9c5a5
#
_entry.id   ce112acc3b811530d89230b857b9c5a5
#
_cell.length_a   1.000
_cell.length_b   1.000
_cell.length_c   1.000
_cell.angle_alpha   90.00
_cell.angle_beta   90.00
_cell.angle_gamma   90.00
#
_symmetry.space_group_name_H-M   'P 1'
#
loop_
_entity.id
_entity.type
_entity.pdbx_description
1 polymer ?
#
loop_
_entity_poly.entity_id
_entity_poly.type
_entity_poly.pdbx_seq_one_letter_code
_entity_poly.pdbx_strand_id
1 'polypeptide(L)'
;MTDSTLRPSRRALVAAAGALPLGAALAACSSDTGDGPSLGGDDSDGSGAAYDDAIAGGPIADDAAISASAWATAIKEAGTLKRGGTTANQVFSLIDPSTDKVTGFDAGITQLLARYILGEDGADKVEYIDTTVETRETMVQNGTVDCVIATYSITPERLEVINFAGPYYTSGTAIQVRTEDKDDITGPDDLTGKKIVTQANSTGIQAIEEHVKDPGDVQQLPENESCVAALKQGRADAYVLDQGVLLGNSKADPELTVVGEPFVDDPYGVGLSKDNEDALEFVNTFLQEIIDDGTWKKLWDATLGGVIDGDAPEPPKPGDLPA
;
A
#
# COMPACT_ATOMS: atom_id res chain seq x y z
N MET A 1 -56.72 16.85 27.37
CA MET A 1 -56.61 17.53 28.67
C MET A 1 -55.16 17.43 29.05
N THR A 2 -54.44 18.35 28.98
CA THR A 2 -53.98 19.72 29.09
C THR A 2 -52.51 19.67 28.75
N ASP A 3 -52.07 20.18 27.67
CA ASP A 3 -51.63 21.51 27.27
C ASP A 3 -50.79 22.24 28.36
N SER A 4 -49.52 22.46 28.09
CA SER A 4 -48.83 23.70 28.48
C SER A 4 -47.50 23.88 27.78
N THR A 5 -47.52 24.71 26.78
CA THR A 5 -46.45 25.53 26.20
C THR A 5 -45.67 26.33 27.24
N LEU A 6 -44.37 26.62 26.99
CA LEU A 6 -43.75 27.93 27.12
C LEU A 6 -42.33 27.99 26.51
N ARG A 7 -42.20 28.82 25.49
CA ARG A 7 -40.99 29.52 24.99
C ARG A 7 -40.92 30.89 25.69
N PRO A 8 -39.96 31.75 25.31
CA PRO A 8 -38.50 31.80 25.35
C PRO A 8 -37.98 33.06 26.10
N SER A 9 -36.67 33.25 26.20
CA SER A 9 -36.18 34.63 26.45
C SER A 9 -34.81 34.90 25.78
N ARG A 10 -34.83 35.87 24.91
CA ARG A 10 -33.69 36.63 24.35
C ARG A 10 -33.29 37.77 25.28
N ARG A 11 -31.98 38.05 25.33
CA ARG A 11 -31.39 39.39 25.56
C ARG A 11 -29.91 39.27 25.20
N ALA A 12 -29.40 39.82 24.12
CA ALA A 12 -29.22 41.21 23.70
C ALA A 12 -27.96 41.88 24.31
N LEU A 13 -26.97 42.04 23.41
CA LEU A 13 -26.11 43.18 23.11
C LEU A 13 -25.42 43.94 24.25
N VAL A 14 -24.08 44.08 24.14
CA VAL A 14 -23.44 45.41 24.11
C VAL A 14 -22.14 45.36 23.28
N ALA A 15 -22.05 46.26 22.30
CA ALA A 15 -20.86 46.59 21.52
C ALA A 15 -20.06 47.68 22.27
N ALA A 16 -18.73 47.63 22.16
CA ALA A 16 -17.90 48.80 22.39
C ALA A 16 -16.74 48.81 21.38
N ALA A 17 -16.74 49.83 20.57
CA ALA A 17 -15.69 50.22 19.63
C ALA A 17 -14.63 51.05 20.37
N GLY A 18 -13.37 50.88 19.97
CA GLY A 18 -12.26 51.71 20.41
C GLY A 18 -11.13 51.70 19.37
N ALA A 19 -10.84 52.86 18.85
CA ALA A 19 -10.02 53.17 17.67
C ALA A 19 -8.50 53.15 17.93
N LEU A 20 -7.77 53.03 16.85
CA LEU A 20 -6.33 53.08 16.54
C LEU A 20 -5.54 54.24 17.18
N PRO A 21 -4.16 54.18 17.24
CA PRO A 21 -3.44 54.67 16.07
C PRO A 21 -2.17 53.92 15.63
N LEU A 22 -1.76 54.26 14.40
CA LEU A 22 -0.55 53.93 13.67
C LEU A 22 0.76 54.22 14.43
N GLY A 23 1.76 53.37 14.19
CA GLY A 23 3.16 53.68 14.43
C GLY A 23 4.05 52.75 13.65
N ALA A 24 4.59 53.23 12.55
CA ALA A 24 5.66 52.60 11.76
C ALA A 24 7.02 52.85 12.39
N ALA A 25 7.87 51.82 12.46
CA ALA A 25 9.33 51.99 12.41
C ALA A 25 10.05 50.68 12.06
N LEU A 26 10.99 50.86 11.22
CA LEU A 26 11.87 49.91 10.50
C LEU A 26 12.96 49.28 11.39
N ALA A 27 13.40 48.14 10.89
CA ALA A 27 14.78 47.65 10.74
C ALA A 27 15.48 46.92 11.87
N ALA A 28 16.01 45.85 11.43
CA ALA A 28 17.37 45.29 11.62
C ALA A 28 17.51 44.02 12.43
N CYS A 29 17.94 43.00 11.69
CA CYS A 29 18.92 41.95 11.98
C CYS A 29 19.35 41.70 13.44
N SER A 30 19.15 40.47 13.93
CA SER A 30 20.27 39.58 14.25
C SER A 30 19.76 38.28 14.86
N SER A 31 20.30 37.21 14.36
CA SER A 31 20.63 35.89 14.92
C SER A 31 20.29 35.64 16.40
N ASP A 32 19.59 34.58 16.70
CA ASP A 32 20.16 33.39 17.32
C ASP A 32 19.09 32.52 18.02
N THR A 33 19.14 31.25 17.74
CA THR A 33 18.76 30.07 18.52
C THR A 33 17.47 30.08 19.36
N GLY A 34 16.58 29.21 18.91
CA GLY A 34 15.45 28.72 19.71
C GLY A 34 14.89 27.46 19.04
N ASP A 35 15.52 26.33 19.28
CA ASP A 35 15.07 24.99 18.87
C ASP A 35 13.74 24.67 19.54
N GLY A 36 12.68 24.68 18.76
CA GLY A 36 11.40 24.08 19.09
C GLY A 36 11.10 23.02 18.04
N PRO A 37 10.61 21.80 18.38
CA PRO A 37 10.36 20.77 17.40
C PRO A 37 9.27 21.22 16.43
N SER A 38 9.65 21.52 15.21
CA SER A 38 8.76 21.72 14.08
C SER A 38 8.17 20.36 13.71
N LEU A 39 6.90 20.14 14.02
CA LEU A 39 6.11 19.05 13.43
C LEU A 39 5.70 19.49 12.02
N GLY A 40 6.59 19.28 11.09
CA GLY A 40 6.39 19.48 9.67
C GLY A 40 7.63 18.95 9.00
N GLY A 41 7.65 17.65 8.73
CA GLY A 41 8.61 17.06 7.82
C GLY A 41 8.36 17.67 6.46
N ASP A 42 9.30 18.48 6.01
CA ASP A 42 9.40 18.98 4.64
C ASP A 42 9.97 17.79 3.82
N ASP A 43 9.09 16.85 3.42
CA ASP A 43 9.41 15.80 2.45
C ASP A 43 9.46 16.39 1.01
N SER A 44 10.11 17.53 0.86
CA SER A 44 10.55 18.10 -0.41
C SER A 44 11.85 17.46 -0.87
N ASP A 45 12.10 16.21 -0.52
CA ASP A 45 13.17 15.39 -1.01
C ASP A 45 12.71 14.74 -2.33
N GLY A 46 13.48 14.79 -3.38
CA GLY A 46 13.17 14.47 -4.79
C GLY A 46 12.46 13.14 -5.09
N SER A 47 11.99 12.40 -4.09
CA SER A 47 11.28 11.12 -4.24
C SER A 47 9.94 11.26 -4.98
N GLY A 48 9.18 12.31 -4.71
CA GLY A 48 7.92 12.59 -5.41
C GLY A 48 8.12 12.87 -6.89
N ALA A 49 9.16 13.68 -7.24
CA ALA A 49 9.51 13.97 -8.63
C ALA A 49 10.05 12.72 -9.34
N ALA A 50 10.87 11.90 -8.65
CA ALA A 50 11.39 10.64 -9.21
C ALA A 50 10.26 9.62 -9.46
N TYR A 51 9.26 9.57 -8.59
CA TYR A 51 8.07 8.76 -8.80
C TYR A 51 7.28 9.21 -10.04
N ASP A 52 7.00 10.52 -10.15
CA ASP A 52 6.27 11.08 -11.29
C ASP A 52 7.03 10.89 -12.61
N ASP A 53 8.36 11.03 -12.59
CA ASP A 53 9.23 10.77 -13.75
C ASP A 53 9.19 9.28 -14.15
N ALA A 54 9.17 8.36 -13.18
CA ALA A 54 9.06 6.92 -13.46
C ALA A 54 7.71 6.58 -14.12
N ILE A 55 6.61 7.14 -13.62
CA ILE A 55 5.28 6.95 -14.21
C ILE A 55 5.19 7.56 -15.60
N ALA A 56 5.63 8.81 -15.77
CA ALA A 56 5.58 9.52 -17.05
C ALA A 56 6.47 8.87 -18.13
N GLY A 57 7.58 8.24 -17.71
CA GLY A 57 8.50 7.53 -18.59
C GLY A 57 8.08 6.11 -18.98
N GLY A 58 7.00 5.58 -18.41
CA GLY A 58 6.55 4.21 -18.65
C GLY A 58 6.05 3.98 -20.09
N PRO A 59 6.06 2.72 -20.57
CA PRO A 59 5.65 2.37 -21.92
C PRO A 59 4.16 2.58 -22.17
N ILE A 60 3.78 2.62 -23.46
CA ILE A 60 2.39 2.69 -23.93
C ILE A 60 2.23 1.59 -24.97
N ALA A 61 1.23 0.72 -24.78
CA ALA A 61 0.92 -0.33 -25.74
C ALA A 61 0.45 0.25 -27.08
N ASP A 62 0.83 -0.38 -28.17
CA ASP A 62 0.31 -0.03 -29.47
C ASP A 62 -1.14 -0.55 -29.67
N ASP A 63 -1.83 -0.03 -30.68
CA ASP A 63 -3.23 -0.40 -30.95
C ASP A 63 -3.40 -1.88 -31.31
N ALA A 64 -2.36 -2.54 -31.82
CA ALA A 64 -2.40 -3.95 -32.15
C ALA A 64 -2.36 -4.82 -30.88
N ALA A 65 -1.50 -4.47 -29.91
CA ALA A 65 -1.45 -5.14 -28.61
C ALA A 65 -2.76 -4.97 -27.84
N ILE A 66 -3.32 -3.75 -27.79
CA ILE A 66 -4.64 -3.50 -27.16
C ILE A 66 -5.74 -4.36 -27.82
N SER A 67 -5.80 -4.36 -29.17
CA SER A 67 -6.84 -5.07 -29.90
C SER A 67 -6.71 -6.61 -29.80
N ALA A 68 -5.53 -7.12 -29.45
CA ALA A 68 -5.32 -8.54 -29.23
C ALA A 68 -5.87 -9.04 -27.87
N SER A 69 -6.11 -8.13 -26.92
CA SER A 69 -6.71 -8.43 -25.61
C SER A 69 -8.11 -7.84 -25.50
N ALA A 70 -9.11 -8.69 -25.33
CA ALA A 70 -10.48 -8.25 -25.07
C ALA A 70 -10.60 -7.51 -23.75
N TRP A 71 -9.83 -7.93 -22.73
CA TRP A 71 -9.74 -7.29 -21.43
C TRP A 71 -9.17 -5.86 -21.56
N ALA A 72 -8.03 -5.69 -22.22
CA ALA A 72 -7.42 -4.38 -22.42
C ALA A 72 -8.30 -3.47 -23.29
N THR A 73 -8.95 -4.02 -24.31
CA THR A 73 -9.92 -3.30 -25.16
C THR A 73 -11.09 -2.77 -24.33
N ALA A 74 -11.67 -3.57 -23.44
CA ALA A 74 -12.78 -3.15 -22.58
C ALA A 74 -12.37 -1.99 -21.65
N ILE A 75 -11.16 -2.03 -21.06
CA ILE A 75 -10.62 -0.93 -20.23
C ILE A 75 -10.40 0.32 -21.10
N LYS A 76 -9.84 0.16 -22.31
CA LYS A 76 -9.63 1.27 -23.26
C LYS A 76 -10.94 1.95 -23.62
N GLU A 77 -12.00 1.18 -23.89
CA GLU A 77 -13.34 1.68 -24.20
C GLU A 77 -14.03 2.34 -22.99
N ALA A 78 -13.84 1.78 -21.79
CA ALA A 78 -14.32 2.37 -20.54
C ALA A 78 -13.60 3.67 -20.18
N GLY A 79 -12.33 3.83 -20.62
CA GLY A 79 -11.49 4.99 -20.36
C GLY A 79 -10.98 5.08 -18.92
N THR A 80 -11.07 4.00 -18.14
CA THR A 80 -10.61 3.90 -16.75
C THR A 80 -10.22 2.46 -16.42
N LEU A 81 -9.22 2.30 -15.55
CA LEU A 81 -8.81 1.02 -14.95
C LEU A 81 -9.33 0.95 -13.52
N LYS A 82 -10.15 -0.05 -13.20
CA LYS A 82 -10.64 -0.31 -11.84
C LYS A 82 -9.69 -1.25 -11.12
N ARG A 83 -8.97 -0.71 -10.15
CA ARG A 83 -8.00 -1.47 -9.36
C ARG A 83 -8.55 -1.76 -7.97
N GLY A 84 -8.59 -3.04 -7.58
CA GLY A 84 -8.88 -3.47 -6.21
C GLY A 84 -7.64 -3.45 -5.32
N GLY A 85 -7.78 -2.94 -4.10
CA GLY A 85 -6.73 -2.92 -3.09
C GLY A 85 -6.89 -1.78 -2.10
N THR A 86 -6.10 -1.77 -1.03
CA THR A 86 -6.09 -0.67 -0.06
C THR A 86 -5.33 0.55 -0.59
N THR A 87 -5.63 1.72 -0.05
CA THR A 87 -4.86 2.97 -0.21
C THR A 87 -4.34 3.49 1.13
N ALA A 88 -4.12 2.59 2.09
CA ALA A 88 -3.67 2.91 3.44
C ALA A 88 -2.25 2.42 3.77
N ASN A 89 -1.57 1.73 2.84
CA ASN A 89 -0.20 1.24 3.05
C ASN A 89 0.83 2.30 2.68
N GLN A 90 1.68 2.70 3.64
CA GLN A 90 2.67 3.79 3.53
C GLN A 90 3.73 3.58 2.43
N VAL A 91 3.92 2.34 1.98
CA VAL A 91 5.00 1.97 1.05
C VAL A 91 4.46 1.51 -0.29
N PHE A 92 3.37 0.73 -0.27
CA PHE A 92 2.83 0.10 -1.48
C PHE A 92 1.69 0.87 -2.12
N SER A 93 0.80 1.49 -1.33
CA SER A 93 -0.33 2.24 -1.89
C SER A 93 -0.92 3.17 -0.83
N LEU A 94 -0.54 4.43 -0.85
CA LEU A 94 -1.01 5.46 0.09
C LEU A 94 -1.69 6.60 -0.65
N ILE A 95 -2.90 6.94 -0.21
CA ILE A 95 -3.58 8.16 -0.65
C ILE A 95 -3.14 9.36 0.18
N ASP A 96 -2.78 10.45 -0.48
CA ASP A 96 -2.63 11.76 0.15
C ASP A 96 -4.01 12.43 0.25
N PRO A 97 -4.56 12.62 1.47
CA PRO A 97 -5.91 13.16 1.64
C PRO A 97 -6.04 14.62 1.23
N SER A 98 -4.94 15.33 0.96
CA SER A 98 -4.96 16.73 0.53
C SER A 98 -5.04 16.91 -0.98
N THR A 99 -4.53 15.92 -1.74
CA THR A 99 -4.43 15.95 -3.20
C THR A 99 -5.19 14.83 -3.89
N ASP A 100 -5.68 13.83 -3.13
CA ASP A 100 -6.25 12.57 -3.60
C ASP A 100 -5.28 11.74 -4.47
N LYS A 101 -3.99 12.10 -4.49
CA LYS A 101 -2.96 11.37 -5.22
C LYS A 101 -2.61 10.08 -4.46
N VAL A 102 -2.59 8.96 -5.18
CA VAL A 102 -2.15 7.67 -4.62
C VAL A 102 -0.74 7.39 -5.10
N THR A 103 0.16 7.06 -4.17
CA THR A 103 1.57 6.75 -4.46
C THR A 103 2.00 5.46 -3.76
N GLY A 104 3.14 4.91 -4.14
CA GLY A 104 3.69 3.67 -3.62
C GLY A 104 3.93 2.65 -4.72
N PHE A 105 4.55 1.52 -4.38
CA PHE A 105 5.00 0.56 -5.40
C PHE A 105 3.82 -0.08 -6.15
N ASP A 106 2.80 -0.60 -5.45
CA ASP A 106 1.60 -1.17 -6.07
C ASP A 106 0.79 -0.11 -6.84
N ALA A 107 0.71 1.10 -6.28
CA ALA A 107 0.07 2.22 -6.96
C ALA A 107 0.79 2.56 -8.26
N GLY A 108 2.13 2.55 -8.25
CA GLY A 108 2.95 2.79 -9.43
C GLY A 108 2.79 1.72 -10.50
N ILE A 109 2.83 0.43 -10.14
CA ILE A 109 2.52 -0.67 -11.07
C ILE A 109 1.12 -0.49 -11.68
N THR A 110 0.14 -0.09 -10.86
CA THR A 110 -1.23 0.19 -11.34
C THR A 110 -1.28 1.35 -12.33
N GLN A 111 -0.63 2.47 -12.00
CA GLN A 111 -0.59 3.67 -12.85
C GLN A 111 0.15 3.43 -14.15
N LEU A 112 1.26 2.65 -14.12
CA LEU A 112 1.97 2.22 -15.31
C LEU A 112 1.12 1.32 -16.20
N LEU A 113 0.36 0.38 -15.63
CA LEU A 113 -0.57 -0.47 -16.36
C LEU A 113 -1.71 0.35 -16.98
N ALA A 114 -2.26 1.29 -16.24
CA ALA A 114 -3.28 2.20 -16.75
C ALA A 114 -2.73 3.09 -17.90
N ARG A 115 -1.51 3.61 -17.76
CA ARG A 115 -0.79 4.34 -18.82
C ARG A 115 -0.55 3.45 -20.04
N TYR A 116 -0.14 2.21 -19.84
CA TYR A 116 0.10 1.24 -20.91
C TYR A 116 -1.15 1.03 -21.76
N ILE A 117 -2.32 0.93 -21.15
CA ILE A 117 -3.62 0.71 -21.83
C ILE A 117 -4.24 2.01 -22.38
N LEU A 118 -4.25 3.08 -21.57
CA LEU A 118 -5.06 4.29 -21.81
C LEU A 118 -4.27 5.43 -22.45
N GLY A 119 -2.94 5.29 -22.59
CA GLY A 119 -2.06 6.31 -23.17
C GLY A 119 -1.46 7.28 -22.16
N GLU A 120 -0.93 8.42 -22.63
CA GLU A 120 -0.12 9.35 -21.83
C GLU A 120 -0.79 9.79 -20.51
N ASP A 121 -2.09 10.10 -20.53
CA ASP A 121 -2.86 10.53 -19.37
C ASP A 121 -3.49 9.35 -18.62
N GLY A 122 -3.11 8.11 -18.95
CA GLY A 122 -3.74 6.90 -18.40
C GLY A 122 -3.49 6.71 -16.91
N ALA A 123 -2.34 7.14 -16.42
CA ALA A 123 -1.99 7.05 -15.00
C ALA A 123 -3.00 7.76 -14.08
N ASP A 124 -3.61 8.84 -14.53
CA ASP A 124 -4.63 9.60 -13.80
C ASP A 124 -6.04 9.00 -13.94
N LYS A 125 -6.19 7.91 -14.71
CA LYS A 125 -7.48 7.27 -14.99
C LYS A 125 -7.64 5.93 -14.27
N VAL A 126 -7.13 5.86 -13.04
CA VAL A 126 -7.30 4.71 -12.15
C VAL A 126 -8.43 4.99 -11.17
N GLU A 127 -9.39 4.08 -11.11
CA GLU A 127 -10.39 4.02 -10.05
C GLU A 127 -9.91 3.04 -8.99
N TYR A 128 -9.53 3.57 -7.82
CA TYR A 128 -9.10 2.77 -6.68
C TYR A 128 -10.33 2.31 -5.89
N ILE A 129 -10.59 1.00 -5.89
CA ILE A 129 -11.72 0.38 -5.18
C ILE A 129 -11.17 -0.36 -3.98
N ASP A 130 -11.59 0.04 -2.79
CA ASP A 130 -11.11 -0.57 -1.55
C ASP A 130 -11.53 -2.04 -1.47
N THR A 131 -10.54 -2.90 -1.20
CA THR A 131 -10.75 -4.33 -1.03
C THR A 131 -9.96 -4.84 0.17
N THR A 132 -10.53 -5.79 0.88
CA THR A 132 -9.84 -6.52 1.95
C THR A 132 -9.23 -7.82 1.44
N VAL A 133 -8.41 -8.48 2.25
CA VAL A 133 -7.90 -9.83 1.94
C VAL A 133 -9.04 -10.82 1.71
N GLU A 134 -10.18 -10.65 2.41
CA GLU A 134 -11.35 -11.52 2.29
C GLU A 134 -12.16 -11.27 1.01
N THR A 135 -12.24 -10.02 0.54
CA THR A 135 -13.18 -9.63 -0.53
C THR A 135 -12.55 -9.58 -1.91
N ARG A 136 -11.22 -9.38 -2.02
CA ARG A 136 -10.52 -9.11 -3.30
C ARG A 136 -10.71 -10.20 -4.36
N GLU A 137 -10.72 -11.48 -3.96
CA GLU A 137 -10.96 -12.60 -4.88
C GLU A 137 -12.34 -12.55 -5.51
N THR A 138 -13.38 -12.39 -4.70
CA THR A 138 -14.75 -12.26 -5.18
C THR A 138 -14.93 -11.05 -6.08
N MET A 139 -14.29 -9.91 -5.74
CA MET A 139 -14.43 -8.67 -6.51
C MET A 139 -13.79 -8.76 -7.90
N VAL A 140 -12.65 -9.46 -8.04
CA VAL A 140 -12.05 -9.68 -9.36
C VAL A 140 -12.81 -10.75 -10.16
N GLN A 141 -13.30 -11.80 -9.51
CA GLN A 141 -14.09 -12.86 -10.15
C GLN A 141 -15.39 -12.33 -10.77
N ASN A 142 -16.07 -11.44 -10.07
CA ASN A 142 -17.38 -10.91 -10.53
C ASN A 142 -17.27 -9.63 -11.38
N GLY A 143 -16.04 -9.16 -11.67
CA GLY A 143 -15.81 -7.97 -12.50
C GLY A 143 -16.11 -6.64 -11.81
N THR A 144 -16.23 -6.60 -10.48
CA THR A 144 -16.32 -5.33 -9.73
C THR A 144 -15.04 -4.52 -9.93
N VAL A 145 -13.89 -5.18 -10.01
CA VAL A 145 -12.59 -4.61 -10.36
C VAL A 145 -12.02 -5.33 -11.59
N ASP A 146 -11.22 -4.62 -12.39
CA ASP A 146 -10.55 -5.19 -13.55
C ASP A 146 -9.33 -6.03 -13.15
N CYS A 147 -8.65 -5.63 -12.09
CA CYS A 147 -7.51 -6.33 -11.49
C CYS A 147 -7.38 -6.03 -10.00
N VAL A 148 -6.60 -6.85 -9.31
CA VAL A 148 -6.18 -6.61 -7.91
C VAL A 148 -4.66 -6.50 -7.88
N ILE A 149 -4.16 -5.35 -7.39
CA ILE A 149 -2.72 -5.10 -7.15
C ILE A 149 -2.61 -4.57 -5.72
N ALA A 150 -2.33 -5.46 -4.75
CA ALA A 150 -2.52 -5.18 -3.33
C ALA A 150 -1.63 -6.09 -2.47
N THR A 151 -0.28 -6.01 -2.65
CA THR A 151 0.65 -6.95 -1.98
C THR A 151 0.10 -8.39 -2.05
N TYR A 152 -0.28 -8.80 -3.25
CA TYR A 152 -1.09 -10.00 -3.43
C TYR A 152 -0.22 -11.21 -3.74
N SER A 153 0.16 -11.96 -2.69
CA SER A 153 0.97 -13.18 -2.80
C SER A 153 0.29 -14.20 -3.69
N ILE A 154 1.06 -14.72 -4.65
CA ILE A 154 0.66 -15.82 -5.51
C ILE A 154 0.81 -17.11 -4.71
N THR A 155 -0.28 -17.87 -4.50
CA THR A 155 -0.24 -19.18 -3.86
C THR A 155 -0.99 -20.21 -4.69
N PRO A 156 -0.67 -21.52 -4.56
CA PRO A 156 -1.40 -22.58 -5.26
C PRO A 156 -2.91 -22.51 -5.03
N GLU A 157 -3.37 -22.26 -3.80
CA GLU A 157 -4.79 -22.20 -3.46
C GLU A 157 -5.49 -21.04 -4.18
N ARG A 158 -4.83 -19.87 -4.25
CA ARG A 158 -5.37 -18.69 -4.96
C ARG A 158 -5.40 -18.92 -6.46
N LEU A 159 -4.39 -19.63 -6.99
CA LEU A 159 -4.35 -20.02 -8.41
C LEU A 159 -5.48 -20.98 -8.82
N GLU A 160 -6.14 -21.66 -7.87
CA GLU A 160 -7.32 -22.46 -8.17
C GLU A 160 -8.53 -21.58 -8.54
N VAL A 161 -8.64 -20.39 -7.97
CA VAL A 161 -9.85 -19.54 -8.03
C VAL A 161 -9.71 -18.29 -8.89
N ILE A 162 -8.49 -17.75 -9.04
CA ILE A 162 -8.17 -16.60 -9.92
C ILE A 162 -6.91 -16.86 -10.72
N ASN A 163 -6.64 -16.02 -11.70
CA ASN A 163 -5.38 -15.99 -12.43
C ASN A 163 -4.45 -14.91 -11.81
N PHE A 164 -3.14 -15.13 -11.95
CA PHE A 164 -2.13 -14.12 -11.61
C PHE A 164 -1.21 -13.87 -12.80
N ALA A 165 -1.04 -12.63 -13.19
CA ALA A 165 0.09 -12.19 -14.00
C ALA A 165 1.22 -11.72 -13.06
N GLY A 166 2.44 -11.91 -13.47
CA GLY A 166 3.64 -11.64 -12.66
C GLY A 166 4.42 -12.93 -12.35
N PRO A 167 5.20 -12.96 -11.25
CA PRO A 167 5.25 -11.94 -10.22
C PRO A 167 5.85 -10.61 -10.70
N TYR A 168 5.48 -9.50 -10.02
CA TYR A 168 6.06 -8.19 -10.26
C TYR A 168 7.04 -7.77 -9.15
N TYR A 169 6.99 -8.43 -8.02
CA TYR A 169 7.88 -8.23 -6.86
C TYR A 169 7.94 -9.52 -6.05
N THR A 170 9.05 -9.78 -5.37
CA THR A 170 9.15 -10.85 -4.38
C THR A 170 9.38 -10.21 -3.02
N SER A 171 8.39 -10.34 -2.16
CA SER A 171 8.43 -9.99 -0.75
C SER A 171 8.76 -11.23 0.08
N GLY A 172 8.52 -11.18 1.36
CA GLY A 172 8.64 -12.34 2.23
C GLY A 172 7.81 -12.20 3.49
N THR A 173 7.47 -13.30 4.13
CA THR A 173 6.86 -13.26 5.46
C THR A 173 7.90 -12.88 6.51
N ALA A 174 7.58 -11.91 7.35
CA ALA A 174 8.46 -11.35 8.37
C ALA A 174 7.73 -11.21 9.72
N ILE A 175 8.47 -10.73 10.71
CA ILE A 175 7.99 -10.55 12.08
C ILE A 175 8.08 -9.07 12.43
N GLN A 176 6.99 -8.50 12.95
CA GLN A 176 6.96 -7.17 13.53
C GLN A 176 6.71 -7.26 15.03
N VAL A 177 7.45 -6.46 15.79
CA VAL A 177 7.34 -6.36 17.25
C VAL A 177 7.23 -4.90 17.66
N ARG A 178 6.89 -4.64 18.92
CA ARG A 178 7.11 -3.31 19.51
C ARG A 178 8.60 -3.03 19.51
N THR A 179 9.00 -1.80 19.22
CA THR A 179 10.43 -1.40 19.13
C THR A 179 11.19 -1.67 20.43
N GLU A 180 10.50 -1.62 21.58
CA GLU A 180 11.07 -1.97 22.89
C GLU A 180 11.43 -3.45 23.05
N ASP A 181 10.77 -4.34 22.29
CA ASP A 181 10.93 -5.81 22.34
C ASP A 181 11.83 -6.37 21.23
N LYS A 182 12.43 -5.51 20.40
CA LYS A 182 13.17 -5.90 19.18
C LYS A 182 14.37 -6.82 19.41
N ASP A 183 14.94 -6.79 20.61
CA ASP A 183 16.10 -7.63 20.97
C ASP A 183 15.67 -8.99 21.57
N ASP A 184 14.38 -9.17 21.87
CA ASP A 184 13.82 -10.39 22.46
C ASP A 184 13.30 -11.39 21.41
N ILE A 185 12.96 -10.89 20.20
CA ILE A 185 12.48 -11.68 19.07
C ILE A 185 13.25 -11.25 17.83
N THR A 186 14.04 -12.16 17.27
CA THR A 186 14.92 -11.90 16.12
C THR A 186 14.64 -12.82 14.93
N GLY A 187 13.76 -13.81 15.11
CA GLY A 187 13.40 -14.77 14.09
C GLY A 187 12.27 -15.71 14.52
N PRO A 188 11.82 -16.62 13.64
CA PRO A 188 10.70 -17.52 13.92
C PRO A 188 10.96 -18.49 15.10
N ASP A 189 12.21 -18.85 15.39
CA ASP A 189 12.55 -19.71 16.52
C ASP A 189 12.24 -19.07 17.88
N ASP A 190 12.27 -17.74 17.97
CA ASP A 190 11.98 -17.00 19.21
C ASP A 190 10.47 -16.87 19.48
N LEU A 191 9.63 -17.29 18.52
CA LEU A 191 8.17 -17.26 18.65
C LEU A 191 7.56 -18.43 19.44
N THR A 192 8.40 -19.41 19.87
CA THR A 192 7.95 -20.52 20.71
C THR A 192 7.28 -20.01 21.99
N GLY A 193 6.01 -20.38 22.21
CA GLY A 193 5.21 -19.96 23.37
C GLY A 193 4.77 -18.49 23.37
N LYS A 194 5.10 -17.70 22.35
CA LYS A 194 4.68 -16.31 22.22
C LYS A 194 3.25 -16.22 21.69
N LYS A 195 2.56 -15.14 22.06
CA LYS A 195 1.27 -14.77 21.47
C LYS A 195 1.51 -14.08 20.14
N ILE A 196 0.96 -14.65 19.09
CA ILE A 196 1.14 -14.15 17.73
C ILE A 196 -0.18 -13.62 17.21
N VAL A 197 -0.16 -12.50 16.54
CA VAL A 197 -1.28 -12.04 15.71
C VAL A 197 -0.90 -12.13 14.23
N THR A 198 -1.87 -12.47 13.40
CA THR A 198 -1.75 -12.41 11.94
C THR A 198 -3.07 -11.98 11.33
N GLN A 199 -3.05 -11.51 10.09
CA GLN A 199 -4.27 -11.13 9.39
C GLN A 199 -4.98 -12.39 8.86
N ALA A 200 -6.28 -12.45 9.05
CA ALA A 200 -7.11 -13.54 8.55
C ALA A 200 -7.02 -13.67 7.01
N ASN A 201 -7.02 -14.90 6.51
CA ASN A 201 -6.90 -15.24 5.08
C ASN A 201 -5.59 -14.76 4.41
N SER A 202 -4.55 -14.44 5.21
CA SER A 202 -3.22 -14.09 4.73
C SER A 202 -2.28 -15.30 4.67
N THR A 203 -1.16 -15.15 3.97
CA THR A 203 -0.04 -16.13 3.94
C THR A 203 0.65 -16.27 5.29
N GLY A 204 0.52 -15.28 6.18
CA GLY A 204 1.07 -15.32 7.53
C GLY A 204 0.56 -16.50 8.37
N ILE A 205 -0.66 -17.00 8.11
CA ILE A 205 -1.22 -18.17 8.81
C ILE A 205 -0.39 -19.41 8.49
N GLN A 206 -0.21 -19.69 7.21
CA GLN A 206 0.57 -20.85 6.74
C GLN A 206 2.04 -20.74 7.19
N ALA A 207 2.63 -19.55 7.08
CA ALA A 207 4.00 -19.32 7.53
C ALA A 207 4.20 -19.61 9.03
N ILE A 208 3.23 -19.24 9.88
CA ILE A 208 3.27 -19.59 11.31
C ILE A 208 3.17 -21.11 11.50
N GLU A 209 2.24 -21.77 10.81
CA GLU A 209 2.03 -23.23 10.94
C GLU A 209 3.25 -24.03 10.52
N GLU A 210 3.97 -23.60 9.47
CA GLU A 210 5.11 -24.32 8.89
C GLU A 210 6.45 -24.00 9.57
N HIS A 211 6.63 -22.78 10.08
CA HIS A 211 7.94 -22.28 10.50
C HIS A 211 8.03 -21.93 11.99
N VAL A 212 6.92 -21.80 12.71
CA VAL A 212 6.94 -21.49 14.14
C VAL A 212 6.65 -22.76 14.95
N LYS A 213 7.63 -23.16 15.74
CA LYS A 213 7.51 -24.33 16.60
C LYS A 213 6.75 -23.98 17.87
N ASP A 214 5.69 -24.76 18.16
CA ASP A 214 4.90 -24.64 19.40
C ASP A 214 4.56 -23.19 19.76
N PRO A 215 3.88 -22.40 18.84
CA PRO A 215 3.46 -21.06 19.17
C PRO A 215 2.52 -21.07 20.37
N GLY A 216 2.43 -19.94 21.06
CA GLY A 216 1.40 -19.75 22.10
C GLY A 216 0.01 -19.59 21.47
N ASP A 217 -0.69 -18.51 21.84
CA ASP A 217 -1.98 -18.18 21.21
C ASP A 217 -1.74 -17.51 19.85
N VAL A 218 -2.38 -18.01 18.79
CA VAL A 218 -2.34 -17.42 17.45
C VAL A 218 -3.69 -16.79 17.14
N GLN A 219 -3.72 -15.46 17.15
CA GLN A 219 -4.91 -14.66 16.86
C GLN A 219 -4.97 -14.28 15.39
N GLN A 220 -6.08 -14.58 14.71
CA GLN A 220 -6.35 -14.13 13.35
C GLN A 220 -7.36 -12.98 13.41
N LEU A 221 -6.97 -11.79 12.93
CA LEU A 221 -7.83 -10.61 12.94
C LEU A 221 -8.09 -10.15 11.48
N PRO A 222 -9.28 -9.58 11.20
CA PRO A 222 -9.68 -9.31 9.82
C PRO A 222 -8.87 -8.19 9.16
N GLU A 223 -8.45 -7.17 9.93
CA GLU A 223 -7.84 -5.95 9.41
C GLU A 223 -6.44 -5.74 9.98
N ASN A 224 -5.54 -5.17 9.16
CA ASN A 224 -4.17 -4.81 9.56
C ASN A 224 -4.15 -3.93 10.82
N GLU A 225 -5.01 -2.90 10.87
CA GLU A 225 -5.09 -1.97 12.00
C GLU A 225 -5.47 -2.67 13.29
N SER A 226 -6.29 -3.72 13.23
CA SER A 226 -6.66 -4.55 14.38
C SER A 226 -5.49 -5.38 14.88
N CYS A 227 -4.65 -5.91 13.96
CA CYS A 227 -3.41 -6.62 14.28
C CYS A 227 -2.40 -5.69 14.94
N VAL A 228 -2.17 -4.52 14.34
CA VAL A 228 -1.31 -3.46 14.89
C VAL A 228 -1.77 -3.06 16.30
N ALA A 229 -3.07 -2.84 16.49
CA ALA A 229 -3.62 -2.50 17.81
C ALA A 229 -3.43 -3.63 18.84
N ALA A 230 -3.53 -4.90 18.43
CA ALA A 230 -3.28 -6.04 19.31
C ALA A 230 -1.82 -6.09 19.76
N LEU A 231 -0.87 -5.87 18.83
CA LEU A 231 0.56 -5.81 19.11
C LEU A 231 0.91 -4.65 20.06
N LYS A 232 0.48 -3.42 19.75
CA LYS A 232 0.76 -2.22 20.56
C LYS A 232 0.18 -2.30 21.98
N GLN A 233 -0.97 -2.95 22.15
CA GLN A 233 -1.62 -3.13 23.45
C GLN A 233 -1.06 -4.31 24.27
N GLY A 234 -0.05 -5.03 23.78
CA GLY A 234 0.52 -6.20 24.44
C GLY A 234 -0.43 -7.40 24.49
N ARG A 235 -1.46 -7.43 23.65
CA ARG A 235 -2.34 -8.60 23.48
C ARG A 235 -1.65 -9.67 22.63
N ALA A 236 -0.72 -9.27 21.75
CA ALA A 236 0.20 -10.13 21.05
C ALA A 236 1.64 -9.66 21.34
N ASP A 237 2.59 -10.61 21.25
CA ASP A 237 4.02 -10.36 21.39
C ASP A 237 4.66 -10.08 20.03
N ALA A 238 4.12 -10.66 18.96
CA ALA A 238 4.58 -10.50 17.59
C ALA A 238 3.40 -10.46 16.61
N TYR A 239 3.60 -9.73 15.50
CA TYR A 239 2.76 -9.74 14.32
C TYR A 239 3.53 -10.41 13.18
N VAL A 240 3.05 -11.54 12.69
CA VAL A 240 3.63 -12.27 11.56
C VAL A 240 2.79 -12.03 10.33
N LEU A 241 3.37 -11.43 9.32
CA LEU A 241 2.71 -11.14 8.06
C LEU A 241 3.75 -10.88 6.97
N ASP A 242 3.27 -10.60 5.78
CA ASP A 242 4.05 -10.09 4.68
C ASP A 242 4.87 -8.84 5.04
N GLN A 243 6.16 -8.85 4.71
CA GLN A 243 7.11 -7.78 5.05
C GLN A 243 6.67 -6.43 4.51
N GLY A 244 6.10 -6.38 3.30
CA GLY A 244 5.67 -5.13 2.69
C GLY A 244 4.59 -4.40 3.50
N VAL A 245 3.66 -5.15 4.11
CA VAL A 245 2.66 -4.58 5.02
C VAL A 245 3.32 -4.11 6.32
N LEU A 246 4.20 -4.95 6.89
CA LEU A 246 4.88 -4.65 8.16
C LEU A 246 5.81 -3.44 8.05
N LEU A 247 6.51 -3.27 6.93
CA LEU A 247 7.33 -2.08 6.66
C LEU A 247 6.47 -0.81 6.58
N GLY A 248 5.30 -0.91 5.94
CA GLY A 248 4.32 0.17 5.93
C GLY A 248 3.89 0.59 7.33
N ASN A 249 3.61 -0.38 8.21
CA ASN A 249 3.26 -0.13 9.61
C ASN A 249 4.41 0.55 10.37
N SER A 250 5.65 0.06 10.21
CA SER A 250 6.83 0.62 10.87
C SER A 250 7.16 2.05 10.39
N LYS A 251 6.91 2.34 9.11
CA LYS A 251 7.05 3.69 8.56
C LYS A 251 5.99 4.66 9.12
N ALA A 252 4.78 4.17 9.35
CA ALA A 252 3.69 4.95 9.92
C ALA A 252 3.83 5.16 11.44
N ASP A 253 4.47 4.22 12.15
CA ASP A 253 4.55 4.20 13.60
C ASP A 253 5.93 3.73 14.09
N PRO A 254 6.76 4.65 14.65
CA PRO A 254 8.10 4.31 15.13
C PRO A 254 8.13 3.41 16.38
N GLU A 255 6.98 3.16 17.02
CA GLU A 255 6.87 2.18 18.10
C GLU A 255 6.88 0.73 17.61
N LEU A 256 6.84 0.53 16.27
CA LEU A 256 6.84 -0.78 15.61
C LEU A 256 8.12 -0.98 14.80
N THR A 257 8.67 -2.18 14.85
CA THR A 257 9.90 -2.56 14.14
C THR A 257 9.76 -3.95 13.53
N VAL A 258 10.15 -4.08 12.26
CA VAL A 258 10.34 -5.38 11.62
C VAL A 258 11.68 -5.94 12.11
N VAL A 259 11.71 -7.21 12.49
CA VAL A 259 12.90 -7.87 13.03
C VAL A 259 13.25 -9.12 12.23
N GLY A 260 14.55 -9.41 12.18
CA GLY A 260 15.08 -10.55 11.42
C GLY A 260 14.94 -10.39 9.91
N GLU A 261 15.34 -11.42 9.20
CA GLU A 261 15.13 -11.53 7.75
C GLU A 261 13.77 -12.20 7.46
N PRO A 262 13.16 -11.93 6.31
CA PRO A 262 12.02 -12.72 5.85
C PRO A 262 12.35 -14.21 5.81
N PHE A 263 11.41 -15.06 6.22
CA PHE A 263 11.66 -16.49 6.37
C PHE A 263 10.81 -17.38 5.42
N VAL A 264 9.95 -16.74 4.61
CA VAL A 264 9.20 -17.36 3.51
C VAL A 264 9.17 -16.36 2.35
N ASP A 265 9.36 -16.81 1.12
CA ASP A 265 9.20 -15.97 -0.08
C ASP A 265 7.72 -15.75 -0.38
N ASP A 266 7.36 -14.51 -0.64
CA ASP A 266 5.99 -14.08 -0.98
C ASP A 266 6.00 -13.33 -2.33
N PRO A 267 5.91 -14.03 -3.47
CA PRO A 267 5.86 -13.38 -4.78
C PRO A 267 4.50 -12.69 -4.99
N TYR A 268 4.52 -11.39 -5.34
CA TYR A 268 3.32 -10.62 -5.62
C TYR A 268 2.94 -10.65 -7.08
N GLY A 269 1.65 -10.90 -7.35
CA GLY A 269 1.09 -10.88 -8.68
C GLY A 269 -0.08 -9.92 -8.84
N VAL A 270 -0.39 -9.65 -10.08
CA VAL A 270 -1.62 -8.96 -10.49
C VAL A 270 -2.73 -9.99 -10.58
N GLY A 271 -3.69 -9.93 -9.63
CA GLY A 271 -4.85 -10.83 -9.60
C GLY A 271 -5.84 -10.47 -10.71
N LEU A 272 -6.27 -11.45 -11.49
CA LEU A 272 -7.14 -11.34 -12.66
C LEU A 272 -8.24 -12.40 -12.60
N SER A 273 -9.41 -12.11 -13.18
CA SER A 273 -10.47 -13.12 -13.33
C SER A 273 -10.01 -14.26 -14.24
N LYS A 274 -10.43 -15.47 -13.92
CA LYS A 274 -10.22 -16.63 -14.80
C LYS A 274 -10.94 -16.53 -16.14
N ASP A 275 -11.96 -15.69 -16.23
CA ASP A 275 -12.69 -15.42 -17.47
C ASP A 275 -11.89 -14.56 -18.47
N ASN A 276 -10.80 -13.92 -18.02
CA ASN A 276 -9.96 -13.03 -18.81
C ASN A 276 -8.59 -13.68 -19.07
N GLU A 277 -8.54 -14.80 -19.79
CA GLU A 277 -7.27 -15.50 -20.08
C GLU A 277 -6.30 -14.64 -20.90
N ASP A 278 -6.81 -13.80 -21.80
CA ASP A 278 -6.04 -12.88 -22.63
C ASP A 278 -5.36 -11.77 -21.80
N ALA A 279 -5.90 -11.43 -20.62
CA ALA A 279 -5.30 -10.47 -19.71
C ALA A 279 -3.95 -10.96 -19.15
N LEU A 280 -3.77 -12.27 -18.97
CA LEU A 280 -2.51 -12.84 -18.46
C LEU A 280 -1.33 -12.51 -19.36
N GLU A 281 -1.45 -12.80 -20.66
CA GLU A 281 -0.37 -12.54 -21.62
C GLU A 281 -0.13 -11.04 -21.75
N PHE A 282 -1.20 -10.24 -21.81
CA PHE A 282 -1.11 -8.80 -21.92
C PHE A 282 -0.39 -8.16 -20.71
N VAL A 283 -0.77 -8.52 -19.48
CA VAL A 283 -0.16 -7.96 -18.25
C VAL A 283 1.26 -8.51 -18.05
N ASN A 284 1.54 -9.77 -18.37
CA ASN A 284 2.92 -10.30 -18.31
C ASN A 284 3.83 -9.58 -19.32
N THR A 285 3.33 -9.27 -20.52
CA THR A 285 4.08 -8.49 -21.52
C THR A 285 4.37 -7.08 -20.99
N PHE A 286 3.36 -6.41 -20.44
CA PHE A 286 3.56 -5.10 -19.78
C PHE A 286 4.63 -5.16 -18.68
N LEU A 287 4.55 -6.14 -17.78
CA LEU A 287 5.52 -6.29 -16.69
C LEU A 287 6.94 -6.53 -17.22
N GLN A 288 7.08 -7.34 -18.26
CA GLN A 288 8.38 -7.57 -18.90
C GLN A 288 8.93 -6.29 -19.55
N GLU A 289 8.09 -5.51 -20.22
CA GLU A 289 8.51 -4.24 -20.85
C GLU A 289 9.02 -3.22 -19.82
N ILE A 290 8.33 -3.04 -18.69
CA ILE A 290 8.79 -2.11 -17.64
C ILE A 290 10.07 -2.59 -16.93
N ILE A 291 10.32 -3.89 -16.93
CA ILE A 291 11.58 -4.47 -16.43
C ILE A 291 12.71 -4.19 -17.44
N ASP A 292 12.49 -4.50 -18.72
CA ASP A 292 13.50 -4.40 -19.77
C ASP A 292 13.95 -2.96 -20.05
N ASP A 293 13.04 -1.99 -19.95
CA ASP A 293 13.32 -0.57 -20.14
C ASP A 293 13.82 0.15 -18.88
N GLY A 294 13.84 -0.55 -17.74
CA GLY A 294 14.31 -0.05 -16.45
C GLY A 294 13.30 0.81 -15.68
N THR A 295 12.05 0.92 -16.14
CA THR A 295 10.98 1.65 -15.45
C THR A 295 10.65 1.01 -14.11
N TRP A 296 10.64 -0.35 -14.03
CA TRP A 296 10.46 -1.07 -12.78
C TRP A 296 11.49 -0.65 -11.71
N LYS A 297 12.76 -0.59 -12.11
CA LYS A 297 13.83 -0.18 -11.18
C LYS A 297 13.67 1.27 -10.72
N LYS A 298 13.34 2.18 -11.62
CA LYS A 298 13.09 3.59 -11.26
C LYS A 298 11.94 3.73 -10.26
N LEU A 299 10.86 2.95 -10.47
CA LEU A 299 9.74 2.92 -9.54
C LEU A 299 10.15 2.34 -8.19
N TRP A 300 10.93 1.25 -8.17
CA TRP A 300 11.45 0.66 -6.94
C TRP A 300 12.31 1.66 -6.16
N ASP A 301 13.27 2.31 -6.84
CA ASP A 301 14.16 3.31 -6.24
C ASP A 301 13.36 4.50 -5.63
N ALA A 302 12.29 4.92 -6.31
CA ALA A 302 11.44 6.02 -5.87
C ALA A 302 10.47 5.67 -4.72
N THR A 303 10.29 4.38 -4.41
CA THR A 303 9.30 3.90 -3.43
C THR A 303 9.94 3.03 -2.35
N LEU A 304 10.31 1.80 -2.68
CA LEU A 304 10.87 0.79 -1.77
C LEU A 304 12.30 1.10 -1.35
N GLY A 305 13.09 1.71 -2.22
CA GLY A 305 14.48 2.10 -1.93
C GLY A 305 14.62 3.11 -0.79
N GLY A 306 13.53 3.77 -0.38
CA GLY A 306 13.50 4.64 0.80
C GLY A 306 13.23 3.92 2.13
N VAL A 307 12.91 2.62 2.11
CA VAL A 307 12.52 1.82 3.30
C VAL A 307 13.21 0.47 3.39
N ILE A 308 13.75 -0.03 2.29
CA ILE A 308 14.53 -1.28 2.23
C ILE A 308 15.98 -0.89 1.98
N ASP A 309 16.87 -1.28 2.88
CA ASP A 309 18.29 -1.01 2.73
C ASP A 309 18.90 -1.80 1.55
N GLY A 310 19.77 -1.15 0.79
CA GLY A 310 20.50 -1.75 -0.31
C GLY A 310 19.99 -1.36 -1.71
N ASP A 311 20.56 -1.99 -2.72
CA ASP A 311 20.16 -1.79 -4.12
C ASP A 311 18.86 -2.55 -4.43
N ALA A 312 18.16 -2.11 -5.48
CA ALA A 312 17.00 -2.84 -6.00
C ALA A 312 17.36 -4.30 -6.29
N PRO A 313 16.55 -5.27 -5.83
CA PRO A 313 16.78 -6.67 -6.16
C PRO A 313 16.60 -6.91 -7.67
N GLU A 314 17.08 -8.05 -8.15
CA GLU A 314 16.73 -8.52 -9.46
C GLU A 314 15.20 -8.68 -9.54
N PRO A 315 14.52 -8.03 -10.50
CA PRO A 315 13.07 -8.18 -10.63
C PRO A 315 12.71 -9.64 -10.97
N PRO A 316 11.62 -10.18 -10.41
CA PRO A 316 11.18 -11.51 -10.74
C PRO A 316 10.74 -11.58 -12.20
N LYS A 317 10.82 -12.78 -12.78
CA LYS A 317 10.43 -12.99 -14.18
C LYS A 317 8.93 -13.20 -14.29
N PRO A 318 8.20 -12.34 -15.05
CA PRO A 318 6.77 -12.52 -15.27
C PRO A 318 6.46 -13.87 -15.92
N GLY A 319 5.45 -14.56 -15.41
CA GLY A 319 5.07 -15.91 -15.83
C GLY A 319 5.71 -17.06 -15.05
N ASP A 320 6.75 -16.81 -14.24
CA ASP A 320 7.31 -17.80 -13.33
C ASP A 320 6.48 -17.85 -12.03
N LEU A 321 5.42 -18.66 -12.05
CA LEU A 321 4.53 -18.84 -10.90
C LEU A 321 5.06 -19.92 -9.95
N PRO A 322 4.84 -19.78 -8.61
CA PRO A 322 5.17 -20.84 -7.67
C PRO A 322 4.39 -22.13 -8.00
N ALA A 323 5.06 -23.26 -7.79
CA ALA A 323 4.51 -24.59 -8.12
C ALA A 323 3.51 -25.08 -7.07
#